data_726afa3a8a9c9fdaef50a1453f300c96
#
_entry.id   726afa3a8a9c9fdaef50a1453f300c96
#
_cell.length_a   1.000
_cell.length_b   1.000
_cell.length_c   1.000
_cell.angle_alpha   90.00
_cell.angle_beta   90.00
_cell.angle_gamma   90.00
#
_symmetry.space_group_name_H-M   'P 1'
#
loop_
_entity.id
_entity.type
_entity.pdbx_description
1 polymer ?
#
loop_
_entity_poly.entity_id
_entity_poly.type
_entity_poly.pdbx_seq_one_letter_code
_entity_poly.pdbx_strand_id
1 'polypeptide(L)'
;RKQLTIKGTLTDYFTLPGIKNLTDWIAPGENVTDETKYWNFYETFETKKAYTPNNTLMYGGGIYASAETCRWKFVGATYGDSSNDMKWDNAAAHLRLTESTSGEPGYIYMLEDKSNGIGYIRLWAARYKDDKGSGSFGVYISDDKGKTWEPIQTGIPIKKELTEYQFKVMHPGELRIKIGKTENSTAGIDIDNIHISDYYTTSSVENMLSPTNIRIWSSKGHFCFDTKIPEQIDIYLINGTLVKTEHIIGSGNIALPAGFYIVSIKNTATKIIVQ
;
A
#
# COMPACT_ATOMS: atom_id res chain seq x y z
N ARG A 1 -23.69 -11.72 -10.71
CA ARG A 1 -23.17 -11.07 -11.93
C ARG A 1 -21.77 -10.57 -11.65
N LYS A 2 -20.82 -10.91 -12.51
CA LYS A 2 -19.45 -10.43 -12.39
C LYS A 2 -19.38 -9.01 -12.95
N GLN A 3 -18.76 -8.09 -12.21
CA GLN A 3 -18.56 -6.70 -12.63
C GLN A 3 -17.23 -6.59 -13.36
N LEU A 4 -17.21 -5.94 -14.51
CA LEU A 4 -16.01 -5.64 -15.30
C LEU A 4 -15.75 -4.15 -15.23
N THR A 5 -14.57 -3.74 -14.84
CA THR A 5 -14.12 -2.35 -14.90
C THR A 5 -13.22 -2.19 -16.13
N ILE A 6 -13.51 -1.20 -16.96
CA ILE A 6 -12.79 -0.94 -18.19
C ILE A 6 -12.30 0.51 -18.18
N LYS A 7 -11.04 0.74 -18.51
CA LYS A 7 -10.46 2.08 -18.74
C LYS A 7 -10.26 2.29 -20.23
N GLY A 8 -10.67 3.45 -20.71
CA GLY A 8 -10.51 3.84 -22.11
C GLY A 8 -11.13 5.21 -22.37
N THR A 9 -10.96 5.73 -23.58
CA THR A 9 -11.59 6.97 -23.99
C THR A 9 -13.04 6.70 -24.41
N LEU A 10 -14.00 7.35 -23.73
CA LEU A 10 -15.40 7.30 -24.15
C LEU A 10 -15.58 8.06 -25.47
N THR A 11 -16.21 7.44 -26.43
CA THR A 11 -16.48 8.04 -27.74
C THR A 11 -17.80 7.54 -28.27
N ASP A 12 -18.38 8.28 -29.19
CA ASP A 12 -19.55 7.85 -29.96
C ASP A 12 -19.11 7.01 -31.15
N TYR A 13 -19.72 5.86 -31.31
CA TYR A 13 -19.53 5.01 -32.47
C TYR A 13 -20.90 4.63 -33.04
N PHE A 14 -21.22 5.14 -34.22
CA PHE A 14 -22.53 4.95 -34.85
C PHE A 14 -23.73 5.29 -33.96
N THR A 15 -23.67 6.43 -33.27
CA THR A 15 -24.72 6.89 -32.31
C THR A 15 -24.84 6.08 -31.01
N LEU A 16 -23.96 5.12 -30.78
CA LEU A 16 -23.89 4.37 -29.53
C LEU A 16 -22.64 4.74 -28.77
N PRO A 17 -22.72 4.87 -27.42
CA PRO A 17 -21.54 5.06 -26.60
C PRO A 17 -20.58 3.88 -26.76
N GLY A 18 -19.33 4.15 -27.06
CA GLY A 18 -18.28 3.16 -27.20
C GLY A 18 -17.03 3.55 -26.43
N ILE A 19 -16.14 2.60 -26.23
CA ILE A 19 -14.84 2.82 -25.61
C ILE A 19 -13.77 2.63 -26.69
N LYS A 20 -12.98 3.69 -26.90
CA LYS A 20 -11.84 3.68 -27.81
C LYS A 20 -10.54 3.73 -27.00
N ASN A 21 -9.47 3.16 -27.56
CA ASN A 21 -8.16 3.12 -26.92
C ASN A 21 -8.24 2.48 -25.54
N LEU A 22 -8.74 1.25 -25.48
CA LEU A 22 -8.72 0.47 -24.26
C LEU A 22 -7.27 0.29 -23.82
N THR A 23 -6.92 0.93 -22.71
CA THR A 23 -5.54 0.92 -22.17
C THR A 23 -5.39 -0.06 -21.01
N ASP A 24 -6.52 -0.46 -20.42
CA ASP A 24 -6.51 -1.35 -19.28
C ASP A 24 -7.89 -2.00 -19.09
N TRP A 25 -7.90 -3.20 -18.52
CA TRP A 25 -9.12 -3.90 -18.13
C TRP A 25 -8.89 -4.71 -16.86
N ILE A 26 -9.91 -4.84 -16.04
CA ILE A 26 -9.84 -5.53 -14.77
C ILE A 26 -10.83 -6.68 -14.77
N ALA A 27 -10.35 -7.87 -14.45
CA ALA A 27 -11.18 -9.05 -14.36
C ALA A 27 -12.23 -8.94 -13.24
N PRO A 28 -13.42 -9.52 -13.39
CA PRO A 28 -14.45 -9.48 -12.36
C PRO A 28 -13.97 -10.16 -11.07
N GLY A 29 -14.02 -9.43 -9.96
CA GLY A 29 -13.61 -9.90 -8.63
C GLY A 29 -12.29 -9.32 -8.13
N GLU A 30 -11.56 -8.59 -8.95
CA GLU A 30 -10.43 -7.79 -8.51
C GLU A 30 -10.91 -6.36 -8.22
N ASN A 31 -10.91 -5.98 -6.95
CA ASN A 31 -10.96 -4.57 -6.57
C ASN A 31 -9.58 -3.97 -6.84
N VAL A 32 -9.30 -3.63 -8.10
CA VAL A 32 -8.11 -2.87 -8.40
C VAL A 32 -8.47 -1.39 -8.30
N THR A 33 -8.29 -0.84 -7.14
CA THR A 33 -7.75 0.52 -7.08
C THR A 33 -6.43 0.45 -7.86
N ASP A 34 -6.18 1.37 -8.78
CA ASP A 34 -4.89 1.44 -9.49
C ASP A 34 -3.81 1.83 -8.47
N GLU A 35 -3.51 0.89 -7.59
CA GLU A 35 -2.52 1.04 -6.52
C GLU A 35 -1.12 1.18 -7.12
N THR A 36 -0.95 0.71 -8.36
CA THR A 36 0.36 0.73 -9.05
C THR A 36 0.89 2.15 -9.22
N LYS A 37 0.05 3.15 -9.40
CA LYS A 37 0.46 4.56 -9.53
C LYS A 37 1.06 5.14 -8.22
N TYR A 38 0.80 4.53 -7.07
CA TYR A 38 1.31 4.97 -5.77
C TYR A 38 2.63 4.30 -5.41
N TRP A 39 2.98 3.20 -6.07
CA TRP A 39 4.27 2.54 -5.89
C TRP A 39 5.34 3.35 -6.61
N ASN A 40 6.19 4.04 -5.85
CA ASN A 40 7.17 4.96 -6.40
C ASN A 40 8.53 4.93 -5.70
N PHE A 41 8.70 4.02 -4.76
CA PHE A 41 9.97 3.79 -4.08
C PHE A 41 10.36 2.33 -4.27
N TYR A 42 11.48 2.10 -4.94
CA TYR A 42 11.98 0.78 -5.29
C TYR A 42 13.46 0.69 -4.91
N GLU A 43 13.77 0.01 -3.82
CA GLU A 43 15.13 -0.29 -3.42
C GLU A 43 15.45 -1.75 -3.77
N THR A 44 16.35 -1.95 -4.72
CA THR A 44 16.72 -3.27 -5.20
C THR A 44 18.08 -3.71 -4.73
N PHE A 45 18.84 -2.80 -4.09
CA PHE A 45 20.23 -2.96 -3.71
C PHE A 45 21.21 -3.19 -4.89
N GLU A 46 20.76 -3.10 -6.13
CA GLU A 46 21.58 -3.33 -7.33
C GLU A 46 22.44 -2.13 -7.72
N THR A 47 21.96 -0.91 -7.46
CA THR A 47 22.56 0.33 -7.93
C THR A 47 23.31 1.08 -6.81
N LYS A 48 24.33 0.44 -6.29
CA LYS A 48 25.15 0.99 -5.22
C LYS A 48 26.01 2.17 -5.71
N LYS A 49 25.80 3.37 -5.18
CA LYS A 49 26.74 4.51 -5.32
C LYS A 49 27.95 4.36 -4.43
N ALA A 50 27.73 3.99 -3.20
CA ALA A 50 28.78 3.78 -2.22
C ALA A 50 28.31 2.83 -1.12
N TYR A 51 29.24 2.10 -0.55
CA TYR A 51 29.06 1.37 0.68
C TYR A 51 30.27 1.61 1.57
N THR A 52 30.04 2.16 2.74
CA THR A 52 31.06 2.31 3.78
C THR A 52 30.72 1.36 4.92
N PRO A 53 31.49 0.38 5.18
CA PRO A 53 32.76 0.51 5.86
C PRO A 53 33.99 0.27 4.99
N ASN A 54 35.08 0.90 5.36
CA ASN A 54 36.38 0.44 4.95
C ASN A 54 36.56 -1.01 5.40
N ASN A 55 36.72 -1.90 4.49
CA ASN A 55 37.15 -3.30 4.42
C ASN A 55 37.47 -4.11 5.70
N THR A 56 37.49 -3.56 6.89
CA THR A 56 37.98 -4.25 8.12
C THR A 56 36.87 -4.70 9.07
N LEU A 57 35.62 -4.26 8.88
CA LEU A 57 34.50 -4.68 9.72
C LEU A 57 33.28 -5.01 8.85
N MET A 58 33.39 -6.08 8.06
CA MET A 58 32.27 -6.58 7.26
C MET A 58 30.98 -6.84 8.06
N TYR A 59 31.06 -6.75 9.38
CA TYR A 59 29.97 -7.12 10.29
C TYR A 59 29.56 -6.04 11.28
N GLY A 60 30.28 -4.94 11.35
CA GLY A 60 29.95 -3.82 12.23
C GLY A 60 28.88 -2.86 11.68
N GLY A 61 28.35 -3.16 10.50
CA GLY A 61 27.42 -2.28 9.83
C GLY A 61 28.07 -1.17 9.05
N GLY A 62 27.28 -0.35 8.37
CA GLY A 62 27.77 0.71 7.51
C GLY A 62 26.65 1.58 6.96
N ILE A 63 26.99 2.40 5.97
CA ILE A 63 26.02 3.18 5.20
C ILE A 63 26.08 2.68 3.75
N TYR A 64 24.95 2.21 3.27
CA TYR A 64 24.72 1.92 1.88
C TYR A 64 24.03 3.14 1.24
N ALA A 65 24.65 3.71 0.21
CA ALA A 65 24.06 4.79 -0.57
C ALA A 65 23.53 4.23 -1.89
N SER A 66 22.22 4.18 -2.01
CA SER A 66 21.54 3.78 -3.23
C SER A 66 21.62 4.87 -4.30
N ALA A 67 21.64 4.47 -5.57
CA ALA A 67 21.40 5.38 -6.69
C ALA A 67 19.90 5.55 -6.99
N GLU A 68 19.07 4.66 -6.52
CA GLU A 68 17.64 4.60 -6.81
C GLU A 68 16.79 5.32 -5.77
N THR A 69 17.18 5.20 -4.48
CA THR A 69 16.33 5.66 -3.38
C THR A 69 17.07 6.62 -2.44
N CYS A 70 17.54 6.13 -1.33
CA CYS A 70 18.12 6.90 -0.25
C CYS A 70 19.37 6.19 0.33
N ARG A 71 19.97 6.80 1.34
CA ARG A 71 20.99 6.12 2.13
C ARG A 71 20.32 5.22 3.18
N TRP A 72 20.90 4.06 3.35
CA TRP A 72 20.49 3.09 4.36
C TRP A 72 21.57 2.88 5.40
N LYS A 73 21.21 2.91 6.67
CA LYS A 73 22.09 2.48 7.75
C LYS A 73 21.93 0.98 7.95
N PHE A 74 23.05 0.29 7.94
CA PHE A 74 23.18 -1.12 8.28
C PHE A 74 23.79 -1.24 9.67
N VAL A 75 23.19 -2.03 10.54
CA VAL A 75 23.68 -2.32 11.90
C VAL A 75 23.60 -3.82 12.11
N GLY A 76 24.70 -4.48 12.44
CA GLY A 76 24.75 -5.95 12.45
C GLY A 76 24.31 -6.58 11.11
N ALA A 77 24.50 -5.83 10.02
CA ALA A 77 24.07 -6.17 8.68
C ALA A 77 25.14 -5.77 7.66
N THR A 78 25.12 -6.38 6.50
CA THR A 78 26.05 -6.09 5.41
C THR A 78 25.37 -6.09 4.06
N TYR A 79 26.03 -5.50 3.07
CA TYR A 79 25.67 -5.65 1.67
C TYR A 79 25.99 -7.09 1.25
N GLY A 80 24.97 -7.83 0.83
CA GLY A 80 25.06 -9.24 0.49
C GLY A 80 25.10 -9.45 -1.02
N ASP A 81 26.27 -9.77 -1.54
CA ASP A 81 26.50 -10.06 -2.96
C ASP A 81 27.12 -11.44 -3.22
N SER A 82 27.22 -12.27 -2.18
CA SER A 82 27.75 -13.62 -2.28
C SER A 82 26.74 -14.60 -2.91
N SER A 83 27.22 -15.75 -3.35
CA SER A 83 26.39 -16.83 -3.89
C SER A 83 25.47 -17.50 -2.85
N ASN A 84 25.68 -17.22 -1.57
CA ASN A 84 24.89 -17.75 -0.46
C ASN A 84 23.81 -16.78 0.01
N ASP A 85 23.87 -15.51 -0.42
CA ASP A 85 22.78 -14.57 -0.18
C ASP A 85 21.58 -14.90 -1.04
N MET A 86 20.41 -14.90 -0.43
CA MET A 86 19.13 -15.13 -1.10
C MET A 86 18.64 -13.80 -1.67
N LYS A 87 18.70 -13.66 -2.99
CA LYS A 87 18.44 -12.42 -3.70
C LYS A 87 17.84 -12.68 -5.07
N TRP A 88 17.22 -11.68 -5.66
CA TRP A 88 16.66 -11.76 -7.00
C TRP A 88 17.75 -11.67 -8.06
N ASP A 89 18.59 -10.65 -7.99
CA ASP A 89 19.63 -10.37 -8.98
C ASP A 89 21.02 -10.54 -8.36
N ASN A 90 21.74 -9.44 -8.13
CA ASN A 90 23.14 -9.50 -7.72
C ASN A 90 23.37 -9.20 -6.25
N ALA A 91 22.43 -8.51 -5.60
CA ALA A 91 22.63 -8.08 -4.22
C ALA A 91 21.35 -8.02 -3.38
N ALA A 92 21.53 -8.06 -2.07
CA ALA A 92 20.48 -7.93 -1.05
C ALA A 92 21.08 -7.23 0.19
N ALA A 93 20.24 -6.87 1.14
CA ALA A 93 20.68 -6.52 2.48
C ALA A 93 20.71 -7.79 3.35
N HIS A 94 21.91 -8.18 3.82
CA HIS A 94 22.09 -9.36 4.66
C HIS A 94 22.14 -8.99 6.13
N LEU A 95 21.09 -9.40 6.90
CA LEU A 95 20.99 -9.24 8.33
C LEU A 95 21.58 -10.47 9.05
N ARG A 96 22.63 -10.29 9.81
CA ARG A 96 23.44 -11.40 10.32
C ARG A 96 22.90 -12.16 11.50
N LEU A 97 23.51 -13.35 11.71
CA LEU A 97 23.26 -14.22 12.87
C LEU A 97 23.67 -13.61 14.19
N THR A 98 24.88 -13.04 14.22
CA THR A 98 25.48 -12.54 15.44
C THR A 98 25.08 -11.12 15.71
N GLU A 99 24.96 -10.83 16.97
CA GLU A 99 24.80 -9.51 17.53
C GLU A 99 25.73 -8.50 16.86
N SER A 100 25.23 -7.30 16.67
CA SER A 100 26.09 -6.16 16.36
C SER A 100 27.08 -5.96 17.50
N THR A 101 28.10 -5.15 17.31
CA THR A 101 29.01 -4.74 18.41
C THR A 101 28.26 -4.08 19.58
N SER A 102 26.99 -3.75 19.41
CA SER A 102 26.07 -3.23 20.44
C SER A 102 25.22 -4.31 21.13
N GLY A 103 25.32 -5.58 20.73
CA GLY A 103 24.51 -6.67 21.29
C GLY A 103 23.08 -6.77 20.73
N GLU A 104 22.74 -5.93 19.74
CA GLU A 104 21.40 -5.94 19.13
C GLU A 104 21.33 -6.80 17.87
N PRO A 105 20.17 -7.42 17.58
CA PRO A 105 19.92 -8.12 16.32
C PRO A 105 20.16 -7.22 15.11
N GLY A 106 20.63 -7.79 14.00
CA GLY A 106 20.91 -7.04 12.79
C GLY A 106 19.67 -6.37 12.19
N TYR A 107 19.83 -5.14 11.73
CA TYR A 107 18.77 -4.35 11.08
C TYR A 107 19.31 -3.35 10.06
N ILE A 108 18.40 -2.89 9.20
CA ILE A 108 18.62 -1.78 8.27
C ILE A 108 17.53 -0.72 8.46
N TYR A 109 17.87 0.54 8.21
CA TYR A 109 16.88 1.62 8.21
C TYR A 109 17.27 2.78 7.28
N MET A 110 16.26 3.52 6.80
CA MET A 110 16.42 4.69 5.96
C MET A 110 17.04 5.85 6.75
N LEU A 111 18.00 6.55 6.15
CA LEU A 111 18.60 7.76 6.71
C LEU A 111 17.89 9.04 6.25
N GLU A 112 17.16 8.99 5.16
CA GLU A 112 16.31 10.07 4.66
C GLU A 112 14.83 9.70 4.78
N ASP A 113 14.00 10.72 4.90
CA ASP A 113 12.55 10.56 4.98
C ASP A 113 11.97 10.33 3.57
N LYS A 114 11.05 9.39 3.45
CA LYS A 114 10.18 9.28 2.28
C LYS A 114 9.04 10.28 2.40
N SER A 115 8.91 11.17 1.43
CA SER A 115 7.77 12.08 1.31
C SER A 115 6.47 11.34 0.94
N ASN A 116 5.34 12.03 1.08
CA ASN A 116 3.99 11.54 0.71
C ASN A 116 3.49 10.33 1.52
N GLY A 117 4.06 10.10 2.69
CA GLY A 117 3.63 9.00 3.55
C GLY A 117 3.92 7.61 3.00
N ILE A 118 3.33 6.62 3.65
CA ILE A 118 3.43 5.21 3.28
C ILE A 118 2.03 4.58 3.27
N GLY A 119 1.61 4.04 2.12
CA GLY A 119 0.41 3.23 2.00
C GLY A 119 0.69 1.78 2.36
N TYR A 120 1.58 1.15 1.60
CA TYR A 120 2.03 -0.23 1.81
C TYR A 120 3.54 -0.34 1.67
N ILE A 121 4.09 -1.34 2.35
CA ILE A 121 5.46 -1.81 2.17
C ILE A 121 5.39 -3.23 1.65
N ARG A 122 6.14 -3.53 0.61
CA ARG A 122 6.32 -4.88 0.07
C ARG A 122 7.82 -5.14 -0.01
N LEU A 123 8.25 -6.32 0.38
CA LEU A 123 9.63 -6.74 0.29
C LEU A 123 9.74 -8.24 0.10
N TRP A 124 10.87 -8.68 -0.40
CA TRP A 124 11.22 -10.09 -0.43
C TRP A 124 12.23 -10.40 0.66
N ALA A 125 12.05 -11.51 1.32
CA ALA A 125 12.98 -11.95 2.34
C ALA A 125 13.14 -13.49 2.34
N ALA A 126 14.33 -13.93 2.70
CA ALA A 126 14.64 -15.33 2.87
C ALA A 126 15.61 -15.55 4.03
N ARG A 127 15.65 -16.78 4.52
CA ARG A 127 16.73 -17.22 5.39
C ARG A 127 18.01 -17.37 4.55
N TYR A 128 19.13 -16.89 5.08
CA TYR A 128 20.43 -17.14 4.45
C TYR A 128 20.63 -18.62 4.15
N LYS A 129 21.11 -18.95 2.96
CA LYS A 129 21.05 -20.28 2.36
C LYS A 129 21.56 -21.42 3.23
N ASP A 130 22.67 -21.21 3.89
CA ASP A 130 23.35 -22.26 4.65
C ASP A 130 22.97 -22.32 6.13
N ASP A 131 22.18 -21.36 6.59
CA ASP A 131 21.75 -21.32 7.99
C ASP A 131 20.68 -22.35 8.30
N LYS A 132 20.87 -23.06 9.41
CA LYS A 132 19.93 -24.08 9.90
C LYS A 132 18.98 -23.55 10.99
N GLY A 133 19.22 -22.34 11.47
CA GLY A 133 18.46 -21.73 12.53
C GLY A 133 17.05 -21.32 12.11
N SER A 134 16.23 -20.99 13.07
CA SER A 134 14.98 -20.27 12.88
C SER A 134 15.25 -18.77 12.85
N GLY A 135 14.42 -18.04 12.13
CA GLY A 135 14.52 -16.59 12.08
C GLY A 135 13.15 -15.95 12.01
N SER A 136 13.08 -14.75 12.54
CA SER A 136 11.95 -13.85 12.36
C SER A 136 12.43 -12.42 12.30
N PHE A 137 11.64 -11.56 11.69
CA PHE A 137 11.96 -10.15 11.55
C PHE A 137 10.76 -9.27 11.89
N GLY A 138 10.98 -7.98 11.96
CA GLY A 138 9.96 -6.96 12.13
C GLY A 138 10.15 -5.81 11.17
N VAL A 139 9.04 -5.13 10.88
CA VAL A 139 8.99 -3.90 10.09
C VAL A 139 8.45 -2.78 10.96
N TYR A 140 9.13 -1.64 10.91
CA TYR A 140 8.85 -0.48 11.77
C TYR A 140 8.84 0.78 10.93
N ILE A 141 8.13 1.81 11.41
CA ILE A 141 8.15 3.16 10.84
C ILE A 141 8.62 4.17 11.90
N SER A 142 9.07 5.33 11.43
CA SER A 142 9.42 6.48 12.24
C SER A 142 8.96 7.76 11.53
N ASP A 143 8.30 8.65 12.24
CA ASP A 143 7.90 10.00 11.81
C ASP A 143 8.74 11.11 12.47
N ASP A 144 9.73 10.74 13.27
CA ASP A 144 10.61 11.63 14.03
C ASP A 144 12.09 11.54 13.60
N LYS A 145 12.32 11.20 12.34
CA LYS A 145 13.66 11.06 11.72
C LYS A 145 14.51 9.93 12.29
N GLY A 146 13.86 8.86 12.74
CA GLY A 146 14.51 7.66 13.24
C GLY A 146 14.94 7.72 14.71
N LYS A 147 14.42 8.66 15.50
CA LYS A 147 14.67 8.71 16.95
C LYS A 147 13.87 7.64 17.68
N THR A 148 12.61 7.46 17.28
CA THR A 148 11.75 6.37 17.80
C THR A 148 11.19 5.54 16.64
N TRP A 149 10.83 4.30 16.94
CA TRP A 149 10.36 3.34 15.94
C TRP A 149 9.08 2.66 16.41
N GLU A 150 8.02 2.84 15.66
CA GLU A 150 6.74 2.17 15.88
C GLU A 150 6.67 0.87 15.07
N PRO A 151 6.33 -0.27 15.69
CA PRO A 151 6.21 -1.53 14.98
C PRO A 151 4.94 -1.58 14.12
N ILE A 152 5.09 -1.88 12.84
CA ILE A 152 3.98 -2.25 11.96
C ILE A 152 3.63 -3.72 12.17
N GLN A 153 4.64 -4.57 12.15
CA GLN A 153 4.51 -5.99 12.45
C GLN A 153 5.85 -6.55 12.91
N THR A 154 5.81 -7.44 13.90
CA THR A 154 6.99 -8.11 14.46
C THR A 154 6.78 -9.62 14.53
N GLY A 155 7.87 -10.36 14.75
CA GLY A 155 7.79 -11.81 14.88
C GLY A 155 7.38 -12.52 13.57
N ILE A 156 7.65 -11.92 12.43
CA ILE A 156 7.33 -12.48 11.12
C ILE A 156 8.29 -13.63 10.83
N PRO A 157 7.82 -14.87 10.72
CA PRO A 157 8.70 -16.00 10.49
C PRO A 157 9.33 -15.94 9.10
N ILE A 158 10.65 -16.15 9.04
CA ILE A 158 11.37 -16.19 7.77
C ILE A 158 11.30 -17.57 7.14
N LYS A 159 11.05 -17.63 5.84
CA LYS A 159 11.08 -18.85 5.05
C LYS A 159 12.46 -19.11 4.47
N LYS A 160 12.70 -20.34 4.05
CA LYS A 160 13.95 -20.75 3.39
C LYS A 160 14.07 -20.13 2.00
N GLU A 161 12.95 -20.13 1.28
CA GLU A 161 12.86 -19.60 -0.09
C GLU A 161 12.56 -18.12 -0.06
N LEU A 162 13.07 -17.36 -1.04
CA LEU A 162 12.79 -15.95 -1.22
C LEU A 162 11.28 -15.75 -1.39
N THR A 163 10.69 -15.09 -0.41
CA THR A 163 9.23 -14.97 -0.27
C THR A 163 8.84 -13.51 -0.18
N GLU A 164 7.77 -13.15 -0.85
CA GLU A 164 7.16 -11.83 -0.75
C GLU A 164 6.39 -11.67 0.55
N TYR A 165 6.56 -10.50 1.17
CA TYR A 165 5.82 -10.04 2.35
C TYR A 165 5.26 -8.65 2.06
N GLN A 166 4.00 -8.42 2.43
CA GLN A 166 3.34 -7.13 2.26
C GLN A 166 2.73 -6.66 3.58
N PHE A 167 2.89 -5.36 3.85
CA PHE A 167 2.45 -4.71 5.09
C PHE A 167 1.59 -3.50 4.76
N LYS A 168 0.41 -3.42 5.35
CA LYS A 168 -0.43 -2.23 5.29
C LYS A 168 0.03 -1.24 6.37
N VAL A 169 0.38 -0.02 5.98
CA VAL A 169 0.82 1.05 6.87
C VAL A 169 -0.23 2.15 6.96
N MET A 170 -0.59 2.74 5.84
CA MET A 170 -1.60 3.79 5.69
C MET A 170 -1.34 5.00 6.60
N HIS A 171 -0.10 5.47 6.64
CA HIS A 171 0.33 6.61 7.46
C HIS A 171 0.75 7.79 6.57
N PRO A 172 0.17 9.00 6.75
CA PRO A 172 0.55 10.20 6.02
C PRO A 172 1.85 10.81 6.58
N GLY A 173 2.40 11.79 5.86
CA GLY A 173 3.57 12.57 6.30
C GLY A 173 4.91 12.01 5.84
N GLU A 174 5.98 12.53 6.39
CA GLU A 174 7.34 12.08 6.08
C GLU A 174 7.71 10.91 7.00
N LEU A 175 8.16 9.80 6.43
CA LEU A 175 8.40 8.56 7.17
C LEU A 175 9.71 7.90 6.77
N ARG A 176 10.31 7.20 7.73
CA ARG A 176 11.39 6.23 7.52
C ARG A 176 10.90 4.83 7.85
N ILE A 177 11.50 3.83 7.22
CA ILE A 177 11.29 2.44 7.60
C ILE A 177 12.56 1.85 8.20
N LYS A 178 12.35 0.88 9.10
CA LYS A 178 13.37 -0.01 9.63
C LYS A 178 12.90 -1.45 9.47
N ILE A 179 13.81 -2.32 9.07
CA ILE A 179 13.59 -3.76 8.97
C ILE A 179 14.70 -4.43 9.78
N GLY A 180 14.34 -5.28 10.72
CA GLY A 180 15.31 -5.89 11.62
C GLY A 180 14.92 -7.29 12.07
N LYS A 181 15.92 -8.09 12.40
CA LYS A 181 15.72 -9.37 13.04
C LYS A 181 15.09 -9.17 14.42
N THR A 182 14.29 -10.13 14.86
CA THR A 182 13.83 -10.17 16.26
C THR A 182 14.84 -10.89 17.15
N GLU A 183 14.78 -10.64 18.47
CA GLU A 183 15.77 -11.09 19.46
C GLU A 183 16.06 -12.59 19.43
N ASN A 184 15.07 -13.42 19.15
CA ASN A 184 15.22 -14.88 19.14
C ASN A 184 15.59 -15.46 17.76
N SER A 185 15.95 -14.61 16.81
CA SER A 185 16.31 -15.03 15.46
C SER A 185 17.75 -15.51 15.40
N THR A 186 17.97 -16.81 15.21
CA THR A 186 19.31 -17.43 15.13
C THR A 186 19.83 -17.54 13.69
N ALA A 187 18.96 -17.38 12.68
CA ALA A 187 19.35 -17.40 11.27
C ALA A 187 19.70 -16.01 10.75
N GLY A 188 20.61 -15.93 9.78
CA GLY A 188 20.77 -14.76 8.91
C GLY A 188 19.53 -14.58 8.04
N ILE A 189 19.22 -13.33 7.69
CA ILE A 189 18.05 -12.98 6.88
C ILE A 189 18.52 -12.06 5.77
N ASP A 190 18.16 -12.40 4.55
CA ASP A 190 18.36 -11.55 3.38
C ASP A 190 17.05 -10.82 3.07
N ILE A 191 17.17 -9.52 2.84
CA ILE A 191 16.07 -8.62 2.46
C ILE A 191 16.39 -8.03 1.10
N ASP A 192 15.43 -8.10 0.20
CA ASP A 192 15.59 -7.64 -1.16
C ASP A 192 14.32 -6.98 -1.70
N ASN A 193 14.43 -6.21 -2.77
CA ASN A 193 13.33 -5.61 -3.51
C ASN A 193 12.29 -4.94 -2.61
N ILE A 194 12.71 -3.92 -1.85
CA ILE A 194 11.82 -3.14 -1.00
C ILE A 194 11.04 -2.15 -1.85
N HIS A 195 9.75 -2.34 -1.95
CA HIS A 195 8.83 -1.45 -2.64
C HIS A 195 7.94 -0.74 -1.63
N ILE A 196 7.77 0.57 -1.76
CA ILE A 196 6.91 1.36 -0.88
C ILE A 196 5.96 2.18 -1.75
N SER A 197 4.67 2.14 -1.43
CA SER A 197 3.69 3.03 -2.04
C SER A 197 3.55 4.31 -1.23
N ASP A 198 3.17 5.41 -1.88
CA ASP A 198 2.69 6.60 -1.20
C ASP A 198 1.45 6.30 -0.36
N TYR A 199 1.27 7.07 0.70
CA TYR A 199 -0.01 7.12 1.37
C TYR A 199 -1.08 7.63 0.40
N TYR A 200 -2.20 6.97 0.38
CA TYR A 200 -3.38 7.42 -0.33
C TYR A 200 -4.60 7.18 0.54
N THR A 201 -5.46 8.17 0.58
CA THR A 201 -6.81 7.92 1.07
C THR A 201 -7.49 7.03 0.05
N THR A 202 -7.76 5.80 0.43
CA THR A 202 -8.76 5.05 -0.33
C THR A 202 -10.05 5.86 -0.20
N SER A 203 -10.39 6.63 -1.22
CA SER A 203 -11.78 6.94 -1.47
C SER A 203 -12.45 5.63 -1.87
N SER A 204 -12.48 4.70 -0.93
CA SER A 204 -13.34 3.55 -1.04
C SER A 204 -14.75 4.10 -0.98
N VAL A 205 -15.58 3.61 -1.84
CA VAL A 205 -17.04 3.77 -1.73
C VAL A 205 -17.51 3.34 -0.33
N GLU A 206 -16.75 2.57 0.41
CA GLU A 206 -16.95 2.21 1.82
C GLU A 206 -16.64 3.35 2.82
N ASN A 207 -15.75 4.31 2.50
CA ASN A 207 -15.57 5.52 3.33
C ASN A 207 -16.56 6.64 2.99
N MET A 208 -17.34 6.49 1.94
CA MET A 208 -18.51 7.33 1.72
C MET A 208 -19.65 7.00 2.70
N LEU A 209 -19.58 5.88 3.37
CA LEU A 209 -20.33 5.54 4.57
C LEU A 209 -19.46 5.80 5.80
N SER A 210 -18.86 7.00 5.92
CA SER A 210 -18.57 7.60 7.23
C SER A 210 -19.80 7.38 8.12
N PRO A 211 -19.71 7.31 9.46
CA PRO A 211 -20.81 6.99 10.34
C PRO A 211 -21.89 8.08 10.30
N THR A 212 -22.30 8.44 9.12
CA THR A 212 -23.55 9.09 8.87
C THR A 212 -24.60 8.01 9.03
N ASN A 213 -25.51 8.20 9.92
CA ASN A 213 -26.68 7.39 10.16
C ASN A 213 -27.58 7.30 8.89
N ILE A 214 -27.00 7.19 7.71
CA ILE A 214 -27.69 7.18 6.41
C ILE A 214 -27.35 5.90 5.67
N ARG A 215 -28.36 5.13 5.34
CA ARG A 215 -28.29 4.02 4.39
C ARG A 215 -29.03 4.42 3.12
N ILE A 216 -28.44 4.15 1.97
CA ILE A 216 -29.08 4.38 0.67
C ILE A 216 -28.96 3.11 -0.19
N TRP A 217 -29.99 2.83 -0.95
CA TRP A 217 -30.03 1.71 -1.89
C TRP A 217 -31.04 2.00 -3.00
N SER A 218 -31.07 1.18 -4.02
CA SER A 218 -32.10 1.22 -5.04
C SER A 218 -33.01 0.00 -4.94
N SER A 219 -34.27 0.20 -5.22
CA SER A 219 -35.29 -0.83 -5.43
C SER A 219 -35.97 -0.57 -6.77
N LYS A 220 -36.84 -1.48 -7.19
CA LYS A 220 -37.48 -1.37 -8.50
C LYS A 220 -38.25 -0.02 -8.63
N GLY A 221 -37.75 0.83 -9.53
CA GLY A 221 -38.32 2.16 -9.79
C GLY A 221 -38.08 3.21 -8.73
N HIS A 222 -37.25 2.94 -7.71
CA HIS A 222 -37.10 3.85 -6.57
C HIS A 222 -35.64 3.94 -6.09
N PHE A 223 -35.25 5.14 -5.67
CA PHE A 223 -34.16 5.40 -4.76
C PHE A 223 -34.70 5.30 -3.34
N CYS A 224 -34.09 4.50 -2.50
CA CYS A 224 -34.50 4.25 -1.11
C CYS A 224 -33.44 4.77 -0.14
N PHE A 225 -33.87 5.23 1.02
CA PHE A 225 -32.98 5.74 2.07
C PHE A 225 -33.52 5.39 3.47
N ASP A 226 -32.60 5.38 4.42
CA ASP A 226 -32.87 5.32 5.86
C ASP A 226 -31.84 6.24 6.56
N THR A 227 -32.34 7.25 7.30
CA THR A 227 -31.51 8.21 8.01
C THR A 227 -32.09 8.55 9.37
N LYS A 228 -31.23 8.67 10.39
CA LYS A 228 -31.64 9.03 11.76
C LYS A 228 -31.68 10.53 12.00
N ILE A 229 -31.12 11.33 11.12
CA ILE A 229 -31.08 12.79 11.22
C ILE A 229 -31.56 13.42 9.92
N PRO A 230 -32.12 14.65 9.96
CA PRO A 230 -32.51 15.36 8.74
C PRO A 230 -31.30 15.59 7.83
N GLU A 231 -31.43 15.26 6.55
CA GLU A 231 -30.38 15.47 5.54
C GLU A 231 -30.98 16.00 4.25
N GLN A 232 -30.22 16.82 3.56
CA GLN A 232 -30.52 17.20 2.17
C GLN A 232 -29.79 16.25 1.22
N ILE A 233 -30.51 15.80 0.21
CA ILE A 233 -29.95 15.02 -0.88
C ILE A 233 -30.21 15.73 -2.21
N ASP A 234 -29.21 15.69 -3.08
CA ASP A 234 -29.29 16.16 -4.47
C ASP A 234 -29.08 14.96 -5.40
N ILE A 235 -29.97 14.75 -6.31
CA ILE A 235 -29.95 13.65 -7.28
C ILE A 235 -29.65 14.20 -8.65
N TYR A 236 -28.61 13.71 -9.30
CA TYR A 236 -28.16 14.13 -10.62
C TYR A 236 -28.18 12.98 -11.62
N LEU A 237 -28.38 13.30 -12.90
CA LEU A 237 -28.00 12.42 -13.98
C LEU A 237 -26.48 12.32 -14.09
N ILE A 238 -25.99 11.28 -14.78
CA ILE A 238 -24.53 11.08 -14.97
C ILE A 238 -23.83 12.21 -15.76
N ASN A 239 -24.59 13.02 -16.47
CA ASN A 239 -24.11 14.21 -17.18
C ASN A 239 -24.03 15.46 -16.28
N GLY A 240 -24.32 15.34 -14.99
CA GLY A 240 -24.31 16.43 -14.02
C GLY A 240 -25.59 17.25 -13.93
N THR A 241 -26.64 16.93 -14.69
CA THR A 241 -27.94 17.62 -14.60
C THR A 241 -28.63 17.27 -13.30
N LEU A 242 -28.99 18.28 -12.48
CA LEU A 242 -29.77 18.09 -11.26
C LEU A 242 -31.18 17.63 -11.61
N VAL A 243 -31.58 16.49 -11.08
CA VAL A 243 -32.92 15.89 -11.27
C VAL A 243 -33.84 16.29 -10.12
N LYS A 244 -33.32 16.24 -8.89
CA LYS A 244 -34.13 16.46 -7.69
C LYS A 244 -33.27 16.85 -6.50
N THR A 245 -33.80 17.73 -5.65
CA THR A 245 -33.33 18.02 -4.30
C THR A 245 -34.44 17.65 -3.33
N GLU A 246 -34.12 16.91 -2.28
CA GLU A 246 -35.06 16.52 -1.24
C GLU A 246 -34.44 16.64 0.16
N HIS A 247 -35.30 16.99 1.13
CA HIS A 247 -34.94 16.88 2.54
C HIS A 247 -35.50 15.59 3.08
N ILE A 248 -34.67 14.71 3.57
CA ILE A 248 -35.03 13.36 4.03
C ILE A 248 -34.81 13.19 5.52
N ILE A 249 -35.67 12.43 6.16
CA ILE A 249 -35.55 11.98 7.55
C ILE A 249 -36.30 10.65 7.71
N GLY A 250 -35.76 9.74 8.53
CA GLY A 250 -36.32 8.39 8.67
C GLY A 250 -36.07 7.53 7.44
N SER A 251 -36.92 6.54 7.25
CA SER A 251 -36.90 5.63 6.11
C SER A 251 -37.90 6.06 5.06
N GLY A 252 -37.47 6.07 3.79
CA GLY A 252 -38.36 6.46 2.69
C GLY A 252 -37.84 6.06 1.32
N ASN A 253 -38.56 6.48 0.29
CA ASN A 253 -38.17 6.28 -1.07
C ASN A 253 -38.57 7.45 -1.97
N ILE A 254 -37.85 7.60 -3.10
CA ILE A 254 -38.11 8.58 -4.14
C ILE A 254 -38.23 7.82 -5.45
N ALA A 255 -39.38 7.98 -6.12
CA ALA A 255 -39.59 7.40 -7.44
C ALA A 255 -38.65 8.06 -8.47
N LEU A 256 -37.91 7.26 -9.20
CA LEU A 256 -37.01 7.69 -10.29
C LEU A 256 -37.19 6.74 -11.48
N PRO A 257 -37.17 7.26 -12.71
CA PRO A 257 -37.08 6.40 -13.88
C PRO A 257 -35.89 5.44 -13.83
N ALA A 258 -35.99 4.32 -14.52
CA ALA A 258 -34.85 3.43 -14.66
C ALA A 258 -33.65 4.16 -15.29
N GLY A 259 -32.50 4.09 -14.64
CA GLY A 259 -31.31 4.82 -15.08
C GLY A 259 -30.18 4.85 -14.08
N PHE A 260 -29.13 5.59 -14.46
CA PHE A 260 -27.94 5.84 -13.63
C PHE A 260 -28.02 7.24 -13.04
N TYR A 261 -27.83 7.33 -11.74
CA TYR A 261 -27.87 8.59 -11.01
C TYR A 261 -26.66 8.76 -10.11
N ILE A 262 -26.33 10.01 -9.83
CA ILE A 262 -25.38 10.41 -8.79
C ILE A 262 -26.20 11.04 -7.68
N VAL A 263 -26.09 10.50 -6.48
CA VAL A 263 -26.75 11.05 -5.28
C VAL A 263 -25.69 11.73 -4.44
N SER A 264 -25.86 13.01 -4.18
CA SER A 264 -24.99 13.82 -3.32
C SER A 264 -25.68 14.08 -1.99
N ILE A 265 -24.96 13.83 -0.91
CA ILE A 265 -25.40 14.08 0.47
C ILE A 265 -24.24 14.75 1.20
N LYS A 266 -24.45 15.98 1.69
CA LYS A 266 -23.34 16.82 2.22
C LYS A 266 -22.24 16.97 1.17
N ASN A 267 -21.02 16.58 1.52
CA ASN A 267 -19.85 16.64 0.63
C ASN A 267 -19.52 15.31 -0.02
N THR A 268 -20.49 14.41 -0.06
CA THR A 268 -20.31 13.04 -0.51
C THR A 268 -21.23 12.72 -1.65
N ALA A 269 -20.74 12.14 -2.73
CA ALA A 269 -21.56 11.72 -3.87
C ALA A 269 -21.39 10.22 -4.13
N THR A 270 -22.51 9.51 -4.39
CA THR A 270 -22.49 8.09 -4.71
C THR A 270 -23.32 7.80 -5.95
N LYS A 271 -22.92 6.80 -6.72
CA LYS A 271 -23.65 6.34 -7.90
C LYS A 271 -24.68 5.28 -7.52
N ILE A 272 -25.88 5.42 -8.01
CA ILE A 272 -26.93 4.42 -7.87
C ILE A 272 -27.50 4.02 -9.24
N ILE A 273 -28.08 2.84 -9.31
CA ILE A 273 -28.75 2.31 -10.49
C ILE A 273 -30.19 1.99 -10.08
N VAL A 274 -31.15 2.69 -10.68
CA VAL A 274 -32.60 2.40 -10.52
C VAL A 274 -33.02 1.51 -11.69
N GLN A 275 -33.67 0.37 -11.39
CA GLN A 275 -34.12 -0.64 -12.37
C GLN A 275 -35.64 -0.67 -12.47
#